data_11c5f4418924ea25c4d4dd04bfd6ba1a
#
_entry.id   11c5f4418924ea25c4d4dd04bfd6ba1a
#
_cell.length_a   1.000
_cell.length_b   1.000
_cell.length_c   1.000
_cell.angle_alpha   90.00
_cell.angle_beta   90.00
_cell.angle_gamma   90.00
#
_symmetry.space_group_name_H-M   'P 1'
#
loop_
_entity.id
_entity.type
_entity.pdbx_description
1 polymer ?
#
loop_
_entity_poly.entity_id
_entity_poly.type
_entity_poly.pdbx_seq_one_letter_code
_entity_poly.pdbx_strand_id
1 'polypeptide(L)'
;MASHAILNPTAIPDLDSIKTWGLEGLTKANFSFTFDTKTTTATLLTLLLSILVLEQVVYRSKKAHLPGNKWTIPLIGAFADSLNPTLANYKAQWDSGALSAVSVFNIFIVIGSSNEMARKIMNSPNHAEPCLVASAKKVLLPENWVFGHGKGHADYRKALNVLFTKQALSTYLPIQEKIYRSYFTKWMTDPKPAFPYMMPMRDLNMDTSLSVFCGPYISEEEVMDINKKYWLITLALELVNFPFAIPGTKVYNAIQARKTVMKVLTRSSAESKIKMADFANEPECLLDEWTRAMINAQKAQDDGETTKLLQREYSDHEIAMVLLSFLFASQDAMSSAIVYSFQLTADHPEVLAKIREEQYRIRGNDLERGLTLDMVDDMVYTRAVVKEVLRIRPPVIMVPYLTTKPFPVSPEYTVPKNSMIIPAFWNSLHDDTVYTNPDAFAPERWLPNTDGSSPLAESKPQNYMVWGSGPHKCIGVQYASMHLAATLGTASVLMDWEHEKTELSDDVQVIAAIFPKDHCKLKFTPRAPPA
;
A
#
# COMPACT_ATOMS: atom_id res chain seq x y z
N MET A 1 34.09 -66.37 -34.03
CA MET A 1 33.79 -66.21 -35.49
C MET A 1 32.44 -65.50 -35.55
N ALA A 2 32.47 -64.22 -35.79
CA ALA A 2 31.30 -63.36 -35.87
C ALA A 2 31.05 -63.00 -37.32
N SER A 3 29.85 -63.26 -37.82
CA SER A 3 29.45 -62.80 -39.16
C SER A 3 28.50 -61.55 -38.99
N HIS A 4 28.98 -60.45 -39.57
CA HIS A 4 28.23 -59.22 -39.75
C HIS A 4 27.05 -59.44 -40.71
N ALA A 5 25.84 -59.06 -40.26
CA ALA A 5 24.70 -58.85 -41.14
C ALA A 5 24.56 -57.32 -41.40
N ILE A 6 24.78 -56.96 -42.66
CA ILE A 6 24.64 -55.60 -43.23
C ILE A 6 23.14 -55.38 -43.41
N LEU A 7 22.58 -54.39 -42.68
CA LEU A 7 21.21 -53.88 -42.88
C LEU A 7 21.21 -52.88 -44.02
N ASN A 8 20.42 -53.14 -45.05
CA ASN A 8 20.19 -52.31 -46.21
C ASN A 8 19.27 -51.13 -45.93
N PRO A 9 19.62 -49.88 -46.19
CA PRO A 9 18.77 -48.72 -45.86
C PRO A 9 17.99 -48.23 -47.08
N THR A 10 16.91 -48.89 -47.45
CA THR A 10 15.92 -48.31 -48.40
C THR A 10 14.57 -48.98 -48.24
N ALA A 11 13.74 -48.44 -47.37
CA ALA A 11 12.29 -48.42 -47.48
C ALA A 11 11.73 -47.45 -46.44
N ILE A 12 11.66 -46.16 -46.82
CA ILE A 12 10.81 -45.20 -46.18
C ILE A 12 9.41 -45.50 -46.70
N PRO A 13 8.43 -45.87 -45.84
CA PRO A 13 7.04 -46.00 -46.30
C PRO A 13 6.51 -44.63 -46.72
N ASP A 14 5.87 -44.61 -47.86
CA ASP A 14 5.23 -43.43 -48.44
C ASP A 14 4.25 -42.77 -47.45
N LEU A 15 4.40 -41.47 -47.26
CA LEU A 15 3.59 -40.66 -46.33
C LEU A 15 2.08 -40.71 -46.67
N ASP A 16 1.73 -41.05 -47.91
CA ASP A 16 0.31 -41.16 -48.32
C ASP A 16 -0.34 -42.47 -47.87
N SER A 17 0.41 -43.52 -47.65
CA SER A 17 -0.09 -44.79 -47.11
C SER A 17 -0.41 -44.70 -45.60
N ILE A 18 0.24 -43.79 -44.85
CA ILE A 18 -0.05 -43.56 -43.43
C ILE A 18 -1.30 -42.70 -43.24
N LYS A 19 -1.59 -41.81 -44.20
CA LYS A 19 -2.80 -40.97 -44.13
C LYS A 19 -4.09 -41.74 -44.42
N THR A 20 -4.05 -42.75 -45.27
CA THR A 20 -5.24 -43.55 -45.61
C THR A 20 -5.61 -44.53 -44.48
N TRP A 21 -4.64 -45.07 -43.71
CA TRP A 21 -4.92 -45.98 -42.61
C TRP A 21 -5.47 -45.27 -41.34
N GLY A 22 -5.09 -44.01 -41.12
CA GLY A 22 -5.54 -43.24 -39.98
C GLY A 22 -6.95 -42.63 -40.11
N LEU A 23 -7.35 -42.29 -41.33
CA LEU A 23 -8.62 -41.60 -41.57
C LEU A 23 -9.82 -42.55 -41.78
N GLU A 24 -9.62 -43.75 -42.38
CA GLU A 24 -10.72 -44.72 -42.56
C GLU A 24 -11.09 -45.43 -41.25
N GLY A 25 -10.16 -45.56 -40.29
CA GLY A 25 -10.47 -46.08 -38.93
C GLY A 25 -11.29 -45.15 -38.08
N LEU A 26 -11.13 -43.83 -38.27
CA LEU A 26 -11.84 -42.81 -37.50
C LEU A 26 -13.26 -42.48 -38.05
N THR A 27 -13.50 -42.73 -39.34
CA THR A 27 -14.81 -42.46 -39.98
C THR A 27 -15.84 -43.57 -39.79
N LYS A 28 -15.42 -44.78 -39.31
CA LYS A 28 -16.32 -45.91 -39.03
C LYS A 28 -16.61 -46.13 -37.54
N ALA A 29 -15.97 -45.39 -36.64
CA ALA A 29 -16.40 -45.35 -35.26
C ALA A 29 -17.56 -44.37 -35.15
N ASN A 30 -18.75 -44.83 -35.37
CA ASN A 30 -19.95 -44.11 -34.89
C ASN A 30 -19.92 -44.12 -33.37
N PHE A 31 -19.17 -43.19 -32.76
CA PHE A 31 -19.33 -42.83 -31.37
C PHE A 31 -20.67 -42.09 -31.23
N SER A 32 -21.76 -42.83 -31.23
CA SER A 32 -23.02 -42.30 -30.73
C SER A 32 -22.89 -42.18 -29.21
N PHE A 33 -22.40 -41.03 -28.73
CA PHE A 33 -22.60 -40.66 -27.36
C PHE A 33 -24.09 -40.41 -27.14
N THR A 34 -24.84 -41.46 -26.81
CA THR A 34 -26.14 -41.28 -26.19
C THR A 34 -25.94 -40.76 -24.80
N PHE A 35 -25.99 -39.45 -24.63
CA PHE A 35 -26.00 -38.85 -23.32
C PHE A 35 -27.31 -39.23 -22.62
N ASP A 36 -27.33 -40.33 -21.87
CA ASP A 36 -28.38 -40.52 -20.90
C ASP A 36 -28.26 -39.41 -19.85
N THR A 37 -29.25 -38.54 -19.82
CA THR A 37 -29.28 -37.36 -18.94
C THR A 37 -29.04 -37.71 -17.48
N LYS A 38 -29.54 -38.85 -17.02
CA LYS A 38 -29.38 -39.32 -15.63
C LYS A 38 -27.91 -39.70 -15.33
N THR A 39 -27.31 -40.50 -16.23
CA THR A 39 -25.91 -40.92 -16.07
C THR A 39 -24.96 -39.71 -16.19
N THR A 40 -25.19 -38.81 -17.12
CA THR A 40 -24.39 -37.59 -17.27
C THR A 40 -24.53 -36.68 -16.05
N THR A 41 -25.75 -36.46 -15.55
CA THR A 41 -25.97 -35.67 -14.32
C THR A 41 -25.30 -36.30 -13.12
N ALA A 42 -25.44 -37.61 -12.93
CA ALA A 42 -24.80 -38.34 -11.83
C ALA A 42 -23.27 -38.23 -11.89
N THR A 43 -22.68 -38.36 -13.09
CA THR A 43 -21.23 -38.24 -13.28
C THR A 43 -20.76 -36.82 -12.97
N LEU A 44 -21.46 -35.79 -13.43
CA LEU A 44 -21.13 -34.37 -13.14
C LEU A 44 -21.26 -34.07 -11.64
N LEU A 45 -22.29 -34.56 -10.97
CA LEU A 45 -22.47 -34.39 -9.53
C LEU A 45 -21.35 -35.11 -8.74
N THR A 46 -20.99 -36.33 -9.14
CA THR A 46 -19.90 -37.09 -8.51
C THR A 46 -18.56 -36.38 -8.70
N LEU A 47 -18.27 -35.87 -9.90
CA LEU A 47 -17.08 -35.08 -10.20
C LEU A 47 -17.04 -33.81 -9.35
N LEU A 48 -18.13 -33.06 -9.29
CA LEU A 48 -18.25 -31.86 -8.47
C LEU A 48 -18.00 -32.18 -6.99
N LEU A 49 -18.65 -33.19 -6.45
CA LEU A 49 -18.47 -33.62 -5.06
C LEU A 49 -17.01 -34.02 -4.79
N SER A 50 -16.39 -34.76 -5.73
CA SER A 50 -14.99 -35.17 -5.61
C SER A 50 -14.05 -33.95 -5.59
N ILE A 51 -14.29 -32.92 -6.42
CA ILE A 51 -13.54 -31.66 -6.41
C ILE A 51 -13.71 -30.94 -5.07
N LEU A 52 -14.93 -30.85 -4.54
CA LEU A 52 -15.21 -30.18 -3.27
C LEU A 52 -14.54 -30.91 -2.09
N VAL A 53 -14.55 -32.25 -2.08
CA VAL A 53 -13.85 -33.06 -1.07
C VAL A 53 -12.34 -32.89 -1.17
N LEU A 54 -11.79 -32.94 -2.38
CA LEU A 54 -10.36 -32.76 -2.63
C LEU A 54 -9.89 -31.40 -2.12
N GLU A 55 -10.66 -30.33 -2.40
CA GLU A 55 -10.36 -28.99 -1.89
C GLU A 55 -10.24 -28.97 -0.36
N GLN A 56 -11.19 -29.58 0.35
CA GLN A 56 -11.16 -29.65 1.82
C GLN A 56 -9.95 -30.46 2.34
N VAL A 57 -9.60 -31.54 1.67
CA VAL A 57 -8.41 -32.34 2.02
C VAL A 57 -7.14 -31.54 1.83
N VAL A 58 -7.01 -30.85 0.69
CA VAL A 58 -5.85 -29.99 0.38
C VAL A 58 -5.76 -28.84 1.39
N TYR A 59 -6.87 -28.16 1.68
CA TYR A 59 -6.90 -27.07 2.67
C TYR A 59 -6.44 -27.57 4.04
N ARG A 60 -6.99 -28.71 4.53
CA ARG A 60 -6.62 -29.28 5.82
C ARG A 60 -5.16 -29.71 5.89
N SER A 61 -4.65 -30.31 4.81
CA SER A 61 -3.25 -30.70 4.72
C SER A 61 -2.33 -29.48 4.80
N LYS A 62 -2.65 -28.39 4.07
CA LYS A 62 -1.89 -27.14 4.12
C LYS A 62 -1.99 -26.45 5.47
N LYS A 63 -3.18 -26.42 6.07
CA LYS A 63 -3.42 -25.78 7.37
C LYS A 63 -2.71 -26.53 8.52
N ALA A 64 -2.65 -27.84 8.45
CA ALA A 64 -2.09 -28.70 9.50
C ALA A 64 -2.67 -28.35 10.90
N HIS A 65 -1.80 -28.07 11.87
CA HIS A 65 -2.17 -27.74 13.26
C HIS A 65 -2.50 -26.25 13.49
N LEU A 66 -2.32 -25.38 12.48
CA LEU A 66 -2.55 -23.95 12.67
C LEU A 66 -3.99 -23.63 13.09
N PRO A 67 -4.21 -22.63 13.97
CA PRO A 67 -5.54 -22.07 14.23
C PRO A 67 -6.25 -21.63 12.95
N GLY A 68 -7.56 -21.61 12.98
CA GLY A 68 -8.44 -21.26 11.87
C GLY A 68 -9.54 -22.29 11.64
N ASN A 69 -10.46 -22.02 10.75
CA ASN A 69 -11.62 -22.86 10.51
C ASN A 69 -11.22 -24.30 10.11
N LYS A 70 -11.88 -25.31 10.71
CA LYS A 70 -11.66 -26.72 10.37
C LYS A 70 -12.18 -27.06 8.98
N TRP A 71 -13.25 -26.39 8.56
CA TRP A 71 -13.90 -26.53 7.27
C TRP A 71 -14.04 -25.15 6.64
N THR A 72 -13.90 -25.07 5.34
CA THR A 72 -14.16 -23.85 4.57
C THR A 72 -15.39 -24.08 3.68
N ILE A 73 -16.09 -23.00 3.32
CA ILE A 73 -17.09 -23.09 2.27
C ILE A 73 -16.33 -23.38 0.96
N PRO A 74 -16.62 -24.52 0.28
CA PRO A 74 -15.91 -24.88 -0.92
C PRO A 74 -15.92 -23.76 -1.97
N LEU A 75 -14.81 -23.54 -2.65
CA LEU A 75 -14.54 -22.51 -3.65
C LEU A 75 -14.59 -21.06 -3.11
N ILE A 76 -15.38 -20.79 -2.08
CA ILE A 76 -15.65 -19.44 -1.54
C ILE A 76 -14.74 -19.16 -0.33
N GLY A 77 -14.54 -20.14 0.54
CA GLY A 77 -13.76 -19.98 1.78
C GLY A 77 -14.43 -19.02 2.76
N ALA A 78 -13.65 -18.13 3.35
CA ALA A 78 -14.12 -17.08 4.27
C ALA A 78 -14.53 -15.78 3.54
N PHE A 79 -14.99 -15.88 2.29
CA PHE A 79 -15.32 -14.69 1.50
C PHE A 79 -16.41 -13.82 2.13
N ALA A 80 -17.43 -14.43 2.73
CA ALA A 80 -18.51 -13.69 3.38
C ALA A 80 -17.98 -12.78 4.50
N ASP A 81 -17.03 -13.28 5.31
CA ASP A 81 -16.38 -12.48 6.36
C ASP A 81 -15.48 -11.38 5.77
N SER A 82 -14.99 -11.58 4.53
CA SER A 82 -14.14 -10.63 3.82
C SER A 82 -14.91 -9.51 3.12
N LEU A 83 -16.22 -9.66 2.91
CA LEU A 83 -17.06 -8.63 2.29
C LEU A 83 -17.33 -7.43 3.19
N ASN A 84 -17.41 -7.66 4.48
CA ASN A 84 -17.62 -6.60 5.49
C ASN A 84 -16.77 -6.89 6.73
N PRO A 85 -15.44 -6.82 6.61
CA PRO A 85 -14.54 -7.12 7.71
C PRO A 85 -14.70 -6.07 8.80
N THR A 86 -14.83 -6.53 10.05
CA THR A 86 -14.78 -5.67 11.22
C THR A 86 -13.41 -5.78 11.88
N LEU A 87 -13.00 -4.74 12.60
CA LEU A 87 -11.76 -4.79 13.39
C LEU A 87 -11.79 -5.95 14.40
N ALA A 88 -12.96 -6.23 14.97
CA ALA A 88 -13.16 -7.33 15.93
C ALA A 88 -12.84 -8.70 15.29
N ASN A 89 -13.28 -8.94 14.05
CA ASN A 89 -13.00 -10.17 13.32
C ASN A 89 -11.50 -10.32 13.02
N TYR A 90 -10.83 -9.23 12.62
CA TYR A 90 -9.39 -9.25 12.43
C TYR A 90 -8.64 -9.52 13.74
N LYS A 91 -9.01 -8.85 14.85
CA LYS A 91 -8.40 -9.07 16.17
C LYS A 91 -8.58 -10.54 16.60
N ALA A 92 -9.78 -11.08 16.51
CA ALA A 92 -10.04 -12.49 16.83
C ALA A 92 -9.14 -13.46 16.03
N GLN A 93 -8.90 -13.16 14.75
CA GLN A 93 -7.98 -13.94 13.92
C GLN A 93 -6.52 -13.78 14.36
N TRP A 94 -6.07 -12.56 14.68
CA TRP A 94 -4.70 -12.30 15.11
C TRP A 94 -4.40 -12.87 16.50
N ASP A 95 -5.38 -12.84 17.40
CA ASP A 95 -5.25 -13.33 18.78
C ASP A 95 -5.35 -14.86 18.86
N SER A 96 -5.73 -15.54 17.78
CA SER A 96 -5.84 -17.00 17.74
C SER A 96 -4.48 -17.72 17.83
N GLY A 97 -3.36 -17.02 17.56
CA GLY A 97 -2.01 -17.54 17.66
C GLY A 97 -0.99 -16.74 16.85
N ALA A 98 0.29 -16.99 17.09
CA ALA A 98 1.39 -16.33 16.35
C ALA A 98 1.32 -16.55 14.83
N LEU A 99 0.79 -17.71 14.43
CA LEU A 99 0.43 -18.09 13.06
C LEU A 99 -0.98 -18.62 13.05
N SER A 100 -1.77 -18.23 12.05
CA SER A 100 -3.11 -18.76 11.81
C SER A 100 -3.35 -18.93 10.31
N ALA A 101 -4.39 -19.70 9.92
CA ALA A 101 -4.67 -19.97 8.52
C ALA A 101 -6.13 -19.73 8.17
N VAL A 102 -6.35 -19.18 6.97
CA VAL A 102 -7.66 -18.94 6.36
C VAL A 102 -7.60 -19.27 4.87
N SER A 103 -8.73 -19.53 4.24
CA SER A 103 -8.84 -19.66 2.78
C SER A 103 -9.90 -18.72 2.26
N VAL A 104 -9.59 -18.00 1.18
CA VAL A 104 -10.52 -17.11 0.47
C VAL A 104 -10.37 -17.36 -1.03
N PHE A 105 -11.43 -17.68 -1.74
CA PHE A 105 -11.41 -18.03 -3.17
C PHE A 105 -10.30 -19.05 -3.53
N ASN A 106 -10.20 -20.14 -2.80
CA ASN A 106 -9.14 -21.15 -2.96
C ASN A 106 -7.71 -20.66 -2.73
N ILE A 107 -7.53 -19.42 -2.34
CA ILE A 107 -6.22 -18.89 -1.96
C ILE A 107 -5.98 -19.30 -0.49
N PHE A 108 -5.00 -20.16 -0.27
CA PHE A 108 -4.58 -20.51 1.08
C PHE A 108 -3.71 -19.38 1.65
N ILE A 109 -4.12 -18.84 2.79
CA ILE A 109 -3.53 -17.67 3.44
C ILE A 109 -3.05 -18.05 4.83
N VAL A 110 -1.79 -17.75 5.14
CA VAL A 110 -1.22 -17.84 6.49
C VAL A 110 -1.03 -16.43 7.02
N ILE A 111 -1.47 -16.15 8.23
CA ILE A 111 -1.33 -14.85 8.89
C ILE A 111 -0.30 -14.97 10.00
N GLY A 112 0.74 -14.12 9.96
CA GLY A 112 1.75 -13.99 11.02
C GLY A 112 1.41 -12.79 11.90
N SER A 113 0.89 -13.04 13.09
CA SER A 113 0.29 -12.03 13.98
C SER A 113 1.23 -11.55 15.08
N SER A 114 2.26 -12.33 15.45
CA SER A 114 3.26 -11.85 16.41
C SER A 114 4.31 -10.96 15.72
N ASN A 115 4.95 -10.08 16.50
CA ASN A 115 6.06 -9.25 16.02
C ASN A 115 7.16 -10.09 15.35
N GLU A 116 7.53 -11.21 15.98
CA GLU A 116 8.55 -12.11 15.46
C GLU A 116 8.17 -12.67 14.09
N MET A 117 6.95 -13.21 13.96
CA MET A 117 6.47 -13.79 12.69
C MET A 117 6.34 -12.74 11.60
N ALA A 118 5.74 -11.59 11.90
CA ALA A 118 5.61 -10.50 10.95
C ALA A 118 6.98 -10.03 10.43
N ARG A 119 7.95 -9.83 11.31
CA ARG A 119 9.31 -9.44 10.92
C ARG A 119 10.01 -10.54 10.14
N LYS A 120 9.86 -11.81 10.54
CA LYS A 120 10.45 -12.94 9.83
C LYS A 120 9.96 -13.02 8.39
N ILE A 121 8.64 -12.83 8.17
CA ILE A 121 8.06 -12.82 6.83
C ILE A 121 8.69 -11.71 5.99
N MET A 122 8.67 -10.47 6.48
CA MET A 122 9.17 -9.31 5.74
C MET A 122 10.69 -9.31 5.49
N ASN A 123 11.45 -10.00 6.34
CA ASN A 123 12.91 -10.10 6.22
C ASN A 123 13.37 -11.38 5.50
N SER A 124 12.46 -12.11 4.84
CA SER A 124 12.77 -13.36 4.13
C SER A 124 12.52 -13.26 2.61
N PRO A 125 13.18 -12.33 1.88
CA PRO A 125 12.93 -12.09 0.46
C PRO A 125 13.26 -13.30 -0.43
N ASN A 126 14.04 -14.25 0.08
CA ASN A 126 14.34 -15.50 -0.61
C ASN A 126 13.20 -16.53 -0.57
N HIS A 127 12.17 -16.33 0.26
CA HIS A 127 11.05 -17.26 0.43
C HIS A 127 9.71 -16.64 0.05
N ALA A 128 9.54 -15.34 0.23
CA ALA A 128 8.29 -14.64 -0.03
C ALA A 128 8.55 -13.25 -0.61
N GLU A 129 7.68 -12.82 -1.51
CA GLU A 129 7.72 -11.54 -2.22
C GLU A 129 6.42 -10.78 -1.95
N PRO A 130 6.44 -9.44 -1.80
CA PRO A 130 5.23 -8.65 -1.77
C PRO A 130 4.40 -8.90 -3.04
N CYS A 131 3.14 -9.29 -2.87
CA CYS A 131 2.27 -9.56 -4.01
C CYS A 131 1.13 -8.56 -4.13
N LEU A 132 0.88 -7.76 -3.07
CA LEU A 132 -0.32 -6.94 -2.96
C LEU A 132 -1.58 -7.81 -3.21
N VAL A 133 -2.42 -7.42 -4.16
CA VAL A 133 -3.62 -8.17 -4.56
C VAL A 133 -3.49 -8.71 -5.98
N ALA A 134 -4.32 -9.69 -6.36
CA ALA A 134 -4.24 -10.35 -7.67
C ALA A 134 -4.37 -9.39 -8.87
N SER A 135 -5.07 -8.27 -8.72
CA SER A 135 -5.24 -7.22 -9.73
C SER A 135 -4.07 -6.22 -9.79
N ALA A 136 -3.22 -6.16 -8.77
CA ALA A 136 -2.24 -5.08 -8.60
C ALA A 136 -1.29 -4.95 -9.80
N LYS A 137 -0.71 -6.04 -10.30
CA LYS A 137 0.17 -6.00 -11.48
C LYS A 137 -0.53 -5.51 -12.74
N LYS A 138 -1.85 -5.77 -12.89
CA LYS A 138 -2.64 -5.28 -14.02
C LYS A 138 -2.93 -3.78 -13.91
N VAL A 139 -3.08 -3.28 -12.69
CA VAL A 139 -3.41 -1.88 -12.40
C VAL A 139 -2.15 -1.02 -12.36
N LEU A 140 -1.09 -1.46 -11.66
CA LEU A 140 0.14 -0.68 -11.43
C LEU A 140 1.26 -0.97 -12.44
N LEU A 141 1.02 -1.81 -13.43
CA LEU A 141 1.96 -2.35 -14.44
C LEU A 141 2.93 -3.40 -13.85
N PRO A 142 3.11 -4.53 -14.55
CA PRO A 142 3.92 -5.65 -14.05
C PRO A 142 5.40 -5.30 -13.84
N GLU A 143 5.93 -4.38 -14.65
CA GLU A 143 7.31 -3.90 -14.62
C GLU A 143 7.58 -2.85 -13.54
N ASN A 144 6.55 -2.43 -12.78
CA ASN A 144 6.70 -1.42 -11.74
C ASN A 144 7.66 -1.90 -10.64
N TRP A 145 8.55 -1.03 -10.22
CA TRP A 145 9.60 -1.29 -9.22
C TRP A 145 9.07 -1.83 -7.89
N VAL A 146 7.82 -1.52 -7.51
CA VAL A 146 7.19 -2.01 -6.27
C VAL A 146 7.05 -3.54 -6.23
N PHE A 147 7.06 -4.19 -7.41
CA PHE A 147 7.06 -5.65 -7.52
C PHE A 147 8.47 -6.24 -7.67
N GLY A 148 9.49 -5.38 -7.66
CA GLY A 148 10.89 -5.78 -7.75
C GLY A 148 11.37 -6.52 -6.50
N HIS A 149 12.42 -7.32 -6.67
CA HIS A 149 13.05 -8.06 -5.59
C HIS A 149 14.58 -8.17 -5.81
N GLY A 150 15.29 -8.62 -4.77
CA GLY A 150 16.73 -8.85 -4.83
C GLY A 150 17.56 -7.57 -5.04
N LYS A 151 18.70 -7.73 -5.70
CA LYS A 151 19.67 -6.64 -5.89
C LYS A 151 19.11 -5.50 -6.74
N GLY A 152 18.39 -5.79 -7.82
CA GLY A 152 17.82 -4.76 -8.70
C GLY A 152 16.85 -3.84 -7.95
N HIS A 153 15.99 -4.40 -7.11
CA HIS A 153 15.10 -3.61 -6.25
C HIS A 153 15.89 -2.76 -5.24
N ALA A 154 16.91 -3.33 -4.60
CA ALA A 154 17.73 -2.59 -3.64
C ALA A 154 18.47 -1.41 -4.31
N ASP A 155 18.99 -1.60 -5.51
CA ASP A 155 19.66 -0.56 -6.28
C ASP A 155 18.66 0.53 -6.72
N TYR A 156 17.47 0.12 -7.16
CA TYR A 156 16.40 1.06 -7.51
C TYR A 156 15.98 1.92 -6.30
N ARG A 157 15.80 1.30 -5.13
CA ARG A 157 15.50 2.02 -3.88
C ARG A 157 16.57 3.04 -3.51
N LYS A 158 17.85 2.69 -3.68
CA LYS A 158 18.95 3.64 -3.41
C LYS A 158 18.87 4.86 -4.31
N ALA A 159 18.57 4.65 -5.60
CA ALA A 159 18.38 5.73 -6.54
C ALA A 159 17.21 6.65 -6.15
N LEU A 160 16.09 6.08 -5.68
CA LEU A 160 14.92 6.85 -5.24
C LEU A 160 15.12 7.61 -3.91
N ASN A 161 16.10 7.24 -3.08
CA ASN A 161 16.32 7.92 -1.80
C ASN A 161 16.68 9.41 -1.95
N VAL A 162 17.20 9.83 -3.09
CA VAL A 162 17.49 11.26 -3.36
C VAL A 162 16.23 12.12 -3.24
N LEU A 163 15.06 11.56 -3.53
CA LEU A 163 13.76 12.24 -3.49
C LEU A 163 13.23 12.48 -2.05
N PHE A 164 13.92 11.93 -1.04
CA PHE A 164 13.51 12.03 0.37
C PHE A 164 14.63 12.60 1.25
N THR A 165 15.59 13.29 0.63
CA THR A 165 16.64 14.03 1.35
C THR A 165 16.06 15.29 2.00
N LYS A 166 16.77 15.86 2.99
CA LYS A 166 16.37 17.14 3.61
C LYS A 166 16.21 18.26 2.57
N GLN A 167 17.08 18.32 1.57
CA GLN A 167 16.99 19.28 0.48
C GLN A 167 15.67 19.11 -0.28
N ALA A 168 15.36 17.92 -0.76
CA ALA A 168 14.13 17.64 -1.48
C ALA A 168 12.87 17.94 -0.63
N LEU A 169 12.89 17.53 0.65
CA LEU A 169 11.78 17.81 1.57
C LEU A 169 11.58 19.30 1.82
N SER A 170 12.66 20.12 1.80
CA SER A 170 12.54 21.58 1.92
C SER A 170 11.86 22.22 0.70
N THR A 171 12.01 21.63 -0.49
CA THR A 171 11.29 22.04 -1.70
C THR A 171 9.79 21.68 -1.60
N TYR A 172 9.45 20.54 -0.99
CA TYR A 172 8.05 20.07 -0.96
C TYR A 172 7.18 20.73 0.10
N LEU A 173 7.75 21.07 1.26
CA LEU A 173 6.99 21.57 2.41
C LEU A 173 6.19 22.86 2.11
N PRO A 174 6.72 23.89 1.44
CA PRO A 174 5.94 25.08 1.08
C PRO A 174 4.76 24.79 0.14
N ILE A 175 4.94 23.84 -0.80
CA ILE A 175 3.87 23.41 -1.70
C ILE A 175 2.75 22.77 -0.89
N GLN A 176 3.10 21.86 0.02
CA GLN A 176 2.16 21.18 0.90
C GLN A 176 1.39 22.18 1.75
N GLU A 177 2.07 23.12 2.43
CA GLU A 177 1.42 24.10 3.30
C GLU A 177 0.47 25.02 2.52
N LYS A 178 0.81 25.43 1.31
CA LYS A 178 -0.08 26.21 0.43
C LYS A 178 -1.40 25.45 0.17
N ILE A 179 -1.33 24.15 -0.12
CA ILE A 179 -2.51 23.34 -0.38
C ILE A 179 -3.33 23.17 0.92
N TYR A 180 -2.70 22.88 2.07
CA TYR A 180 -3.43 22.78 3.34
C TYR A 180 -4.22 24.04 3.64
N ARG A 181 -3.58 25.19 3.57
CA ARG A 181 -4.22 26.50 3.82
C ARG A 181 -5.42 26.73 2.91
N SER A 182 -5.30 26.39 1.62
CA SER A 182 -6.39 26.51 0.65
C SER A 182 -7.60 25.65 1.06
N TYR A 183 -7.37 24.37 1.39
CA TYR A 183 -8.45 23.47 1.80
C TYR A 183 -9.07 23.88 3.14
N PHE A 184 -8.26 24.26 4.13
CA PHE A 184 -8.75 24.69 5.43
C PHE A 184 -9.58 25.98 5.33
N THR A 185 -9.13 26.94 4.54
CA THR A 185 -9.91 28.15 4.22
C THR A 185 -11.26 27.79 3.61
N LYS A 186 -11.28 26.88 2.62
CA LYS A 186 -12.53 26.41 1.99
C LYS A 186 -13.47 25.75 3.01
N TRP A 187 -12.95 24.91 3.91
CA TRP A 187 -13.77 24.22 4.91
C TRP A 187 -14.33 25.17 5.95
N MET A 188 -13.64 26.26 6.27
CA MET A 188 -14.09 27.27 7.22
C MET A 188 -15.07 28.27 6.60
N THR A 189 -14.95 28.59 5.31
CA THR A 189 -15.84 29.57 4.62
C THR A 189 -17.18 28.96 4.23
N ASP A 190 -17.29 27.65 4.11
CA ASP A 190 -18.55 26.92 3.90
C ASP A 190 -18.81 26.00 5.09
N PRO A 191 -19.09 26.55 6.30
CA PRO A 191 -19.25 25.74 7.50
C PRO A 191 -20.51 24.88 7.38
N LYS A 192 -20.29 23.58 7.24
CA LYS A 192 -21.36 22.58 7.23
C LYS A 192 -21.68 22.15 8.66
N PRO A 193 -22.94 21.72 8.97
CA PRO A 193 -23.15 20.84 10.11
C PRO A 193 -22.17 19.67 9.99
N ALA A 194 -21.99 18.87 11.04
CA ALA A 194 -21.06 17.76 10.99
C ALA A 194 -21.20 16.94 9.69
N PHE A 195 -20.13 16.86 8.93
CA PHE A 195 -20.07 16.30 7.57
C PHE A 195 -18.99 15.21 7.49
N PRO A 196 -19.17 14.12 6.72
CA PRO A 196 -18.16 13.10 6.55
C PRO A 196 -16.96 13.63 5.74
N TYR A 197 -15.81 13.77 6.42
CA TYR A 197 -14.60 14.39 5.83
C TYR A 197 -13.60 13.40 5.22
N MET A 198 -13.89 12.10 5.20
CA MET A 198 -12.99 11.12 4.58
C MET A 198 -12.66 11.49 3.12
N MET A 199 -13.67 11.77 2.30
CA MET A 199 -13.42 12.13 0.89
C MET A 199 -12.77 13.50 0.73
N PRO A 200 -13.20 14.59 1.40
CA PRO A 200 -12.49 15.88 1.37
C PRO A 200 -11.02 15.80 1.78
N MET A 201 -10.67 14.96 2.76
CA MET A 201 -9.28 14.73 3.17
C MET A 201 -8.50 13.92 2.14
N ARG A 202 -9.15 13.00 1.43
CA ARG A 202 -8.55 12.31 0.28
C ARG A 202 -8.28 13.28 -0.88
N ASP A 203 -9.19 14.22 -1.12
CA ASP A 203 -9.01 15.26 -2.14
C ASP A 203 -7.82 16.16 -1.80
N LEU A 204 -7.73 16.63 -0.56
CA LEU A 204 -6.58 17.38 -0.04
C LEU A 204 -5.27 16.63 -0.27
N ASN A 205 -5.23 15.36 0.10
CA ASN A 205 -4.01 14.55 -0.01
C ASN A 205 -3.61 14.28 -1.49
N MET A 206 -4.58 14.05 -2.38
CA MET A 206 -4.33 13.87 -3.81
C MET A 206 -3.76 15.15 -4.44
N ASP A 207 -4.39 16.29 -4.15
CA ASP A 207 -3.94 17.58 -4.63
C ASP A 207 -2.51 17.90 -4.12
N THR A 208 -2.25 17.66 -2.84
CA THR A 208 -0.92 17.78 -2.24
C THR A 208 0.10 16.87 -2.95
N SER A 209 -0.24 15.60 -3.18
CA SER A 209 0.66 14.64 -3.82
C SER A 209 0.98 15.03 -5.26
N LEU A 210 -0.03 15.39 -6.06
CA LEU A 210 0.16 15.77 -7.45
C LEU A 210 0.92 17.10 -7.59
N SER A 211 0.63 18.07 -6.72
CA SER A 211 1.33 19.36 -6.70
C SER A 211 2.80 19.19 -6.30
N VAL A 212 3.10 18.35 -5.32
CA VAL A 212 4.48 18.02 -4.94
C VAL A 212 5.21 17.25 -6.04
N PHE A 213 4.53 16.28 -6.69
CA PHE A 213 5.20 15.41 -7.67
C PHE A 213 5.43 16.10 -9.00
N CYS A 214 4.44 16.84 -9.50
CA CYS A 214 4.45 17.40 -10.83
C CYS A 214 4.62 18.94 -10.84
N GLY A 215 4.36 19.63 -9.73
CA GLY A 215 4.53 21.08 -9.62
C GLY A 215 3.84 21.86 -10.75
N PRO A 216 4.59 22.68 -11.50
CA PRO A 216 4.01 23.52 -12.56
C PRO A 216 3.58 22.75 -13.83
N TYR A 217 3.88 21.45 -13.92
CA TYR A 217 3.61 20.62 -15.11
C TYR A 217 2.24 19.97 -15.11
N ILE A 218 1.41 20.23 -14.11
CA ILE A 218 0.03 19.72 -14.01
C ILE A 218 -0.94 20.87 -13.79
N SER A 219 -2.03 20.90 -14.55
CA SER A 219 -3.07 21.91 -14.37
C SER A 219 -4.07 21.50 -13.28
N GLU A 220 -4.78 22.49 -12.70
CA GLU A 220 -5.85 22.24 -11.72
C GLU A 220 -6.95 21.33 -12.29
N GLU A 221 -7.27 21.47 -13.59
CA GLU A 221 -8.26 20.61 -14.25
C GLU A 221 -7.80 19.16 -14.30
N GLU A 222 -6.51 18.91 -14.58
CA GLU A 222 -5.94 17.56 -14.59
C GLU A 222 -5.87 16.96 -13.19
N VAL A 223 -5.55 17.76 -12.18
CA VAL A 223 -5.60 17.34 -10.76
C VAL A 223 -7.01 16.88 -10.40
N MET A 224 -8.03 17.68 -10.74
CA MET A 224 -9.43 17.30 -10.50
C MET A 224 -9.86 16.04 -11.26
N ASP A 225 -9.44 15.90 -12.53
CA ASP A 225 -9.77 14.71 -13.34
C ASP A 225 -9.10 13.45 -12.79
N ILE A 226 -7.83 13.54 -12.41
CA ILE A 226 -7.10 12.44 -11.78
C ILE A 226 -7.75 12.07 -10.46
N ASN A 227 -8.08 13.02 -9.61
CA ASN A 227 -8.69 12.78 -8.31
C ASN A 227 -10.00 11.99 -8.42
N LYS A 228 -10.90 12.41 -9.32
CA LYS A 228 -12.15 11.68 -9.60
C LYS A 228 -11.92 10.26 -10.09
N LYS A 229 -10.93 10.05 -10.95
CA LYS A 229 -10.63 8.75 -11.56
C LYS A 229 -9.85 7.82 -10.64
N TYR A 230 -9.03 8.39 -9.73
CA TYR A 230 -8.13 7.61 -8.88
C TYR A 230 -8.88 6.70 -7.91
N TRP A 231 -10.09 7.10 -7.49
CA TRP A 231 -10.97 6.24 -6.70
C TRP A 231 -11.23 4.88 -7.36
N LEU A 232 -11.32 4.84 -8.69
CA LEU A 232 -11.47 3.58 -9.44
C LEU A 232 -10.24 2.68 -9.32
N ILE A 233 -9.04 3.27 -9.21
CA ILE A 233 -7.78 2.54 -8.97
C ILE A 233 -7.80 1.95 -7.57
N THR A 234 -8.14 2.74 -6.55
CA THR A 234 -8.27 2.28 -5.16
C THR A 234 -9.22 1.09 -5.03
N LEU A 235 -10.43 1.19 -5.61
CA LEU A 235 -11.43 0.12 -5.56
C LEU A 235 -10.98 -1.19 -6.24
N ALA A 236 -10.11 -1.11 -7.23
CA ALA A 236 -9.57 -2.30 -7.90
C ALA A 236 -8.43 -2.96 -7.12
N LEU A 237 -7.92 -2.31 -6.06
CA LEU A 237 -6.84 -2.80 -5.21
C LEU A 237 -7.34 -3.29 -3.84
N GLU A 238 -8.65 -3.41 -3.65
CA GLU A 238 -9.23 -4.10 -2.50
C GLU A 238 -8.70 -5.54 -2.40
N LEU A 239 -8.51 -6.03 -1.17
CA LEU A 239 -7.95 -7.36 -0.90
C LEU A 239 -8.73 -8.48 -1.60
N VAL A 240 -10.05 -8.34 -1.63
CA VAL A 240 -10.96 -9.29 -2.29
C VAL A 240 -11.61 -8.63 -3.48
N ASN A 241 -11.12 -8.95 -4.67
CA ASN A 241 -11.61 -8.37 -5.91
C ASN A 241 -11.61 -9.42 -7.04
N PHE A 242 -12.51 -9.25 -7.99
CA PHE A 242 -12.55 -10.06 -9.22
C PHE A 242 -11.38 -9.63 -10.14
N PRO A 243 -10.38 -10.49 -10.36
CA PRO A 243 -9.09 -10.06 -10.92
C PRO A 243 -9.08 -9.93 -12.46
N PHE A 244 -10.23 -10.02 -13.12
CA PHE A 244 -10.30 -9.99 -14.58
C PHE A 244 -10.66 -8.61 -15.12
N ALA A 245 -9.97 -8.18 -16.18
CA ALA A 245 -10.17 -6.89 -16.84
C ALA A 245 -11.26 -6.99 -17.94
N ILE A 246 -12.49 -7.31 -17.54
CA ILE A 246 -13.65 -7.37 -18.44
C ILE A 246 -14.36 -6.01 -18.39
N PRO A 247 -14.86 -5.45 -19.50
CA PRO A 247 -15.62 -4.21 -19.50
C PRO A 247 -16.70 -4.18 -18.41
N GLY A 248 -16.74 -3.10 -17.63
CA GLY A 248 -17.64 -2.93 -16.50
C GLY A 248 -17.12 -3.42 -15.15
N THR A 249 -16.00 -4.19 -15.10
CA THR A 249 -15.39 -4.59 -13.83
C THR A 249 -14.55 -3.47 -13.22
N LYS A 250 -14.34 -3.52 -11.87
CA LYS A 250 -13.46 -2.59 -11.15
C LYS A 250 -12.05 -2.54 -11.78
N VAL A 251 -11.48 -3.69 -12.15
CA VAL A 251 -10.13 -3.79 -12.74
C VAL A 251 -10.07 -3.13 -14.12
N TYR A 252 -11.09 -3.34 -14.97
CA TYR A 252 -11.16 -2.68 -16.27
C TYR A 252 -11.21 -1.15 -16.12
N ASN A 253 -12.10 -0.66 -15.26
CA ASN A 253 -12.26 0.78 -15.01
C ASN A 253 -10.97 1.40 -14.44
N ALA A 254 -10.28 0.71 -13.53
CA ALA A 254 -9.00 1.13 -12.99
C ALA A 254 -7.90 1.22 -14.07
N ILE A 255 -7.86 0.27 -15.01
CA ILE A 255 -6.91 0.32 -16.13
C ILE A 255 -7.18 1.54 -17.03
N GLN A 256 -8.44 1.90 -17.28
CA GLN A 256 -8.76 3.10 -18.06
C GLN A 256 -8.36 4.37 -17.27
N ALA A 257 -8.67 4.44 -15.96
CA ALA A 257 -8.25 5.54 -15.10
C ALA A 257 -6.71 5.68 -15.08
N ARG A 258 -5.97 4.58 -14.91
CA ARG A 258 -4.50 4.58 -14.96
C ARG A 258 -3.96 5.15 -16.27
N LYS A 259 -4.55 4.83 -17.43
CA LYS A 259 -4.10 5.37 -18.72
C LYS A 259 -4.13 6.90 -18.74
N THR A 260 -5.17 7.51 -18.15
CA THR A 260 -5.26 8.97 -18.00
C THR A 260 -4.14 9.49 -17.11
N VAL A 261 -3.95 8.89 -15.93
CA VAL A 261 -2.90 9.28 -14.97
C VAL A 261 -1.52 9.17 -15.64
N MET A 262 -1.20 8.04 -16.25
CA MET A 262 0.09 7.81 -16.91
C MET A 262 0.37 8.82 -18.03
N LYS A 263 -0.65 9.21 -18.81
CA LYS A 263 -0.48 10.23 -19.87
C LYS A 263 -0.01 11.57 -19.31
N VAL A 264 -0.63 12.01 -18.21
CA VAL A 264 -0.26 13.28 -17.55
C VAL A 264 1.14 13.17 -16.96
N LEU A 265 1.41 12.12 -16.17
CA LEU A 265 2.71 11.94 -15.52
C LEU A 265 3.88 11.81 -16.52
N THR A 266 3.68 11.11 -17.65
CA THR A 266 4.70 10.97 -18.70
C THR A 266 5.01 12.32 -19.37
N ARG A 267 3.97 13.12 -19.66
CA ARG A 267 4.16 14.47 -20.20
C ARG A 267 4.88 15.37 -19.19
N SER A 268 4.44 15.39 -17.94
CA SER A 268 5.06 16.20 -16.88
C SER A 268 6.53 15.85 -16.69
N SER A 269 6.91 14.57 -16.82
CA SER A 269 8.31 14.13 -16.79
C SER A 269 9.12 14.72 -17.96
N ALA A 270 8.58 14.67 -19.17
CA ALA A 270 9.26 15.22 -20.34
C ALA A 270 9.46 16.76 -20.22
N GLU A 271 8.44 17.48 -19.73
CA GLU A 271 8.50 18.92 -19.52
C GLU A 271 9.53 19.28 -18.43
N SER A 272 9.61 18.53 -17.33
CA SER A 272 10.62 18.73 -16.29
C SER A 272 12.04 18.49 -16.83
N LYS A 273 12.25 17.48 -17.66
CA LYS A 273 13.57 17.24 -18.30
C LYS A 273 14.00 18.41 -19.17
N ILE A 274 13.09 19.01 -19.94
CA ILE A 274 13.37 20.19 -20.75
C ILE A 274 13.75 21.36 -19.86
N LYS A 275 12.99 21.67 -18.80
CA LYS A 275 13.26 22.78 -17.89
C LYS A 275 14.58 22.59 -17.14
N MET A 276 14.82 21.40 -16.61
CA MET A 276 16.01 21.12 -15.79
C MET A 276 17.30 20.94 -16.62
N ALA A 277 17.23 20.84 -17.94
CA ALA A 277 18.41 20.89 -18.80
C ALA A 277 19.18 22.21 -18.64
N ASP A 278 18.48 23.32 -18.37
CA ASP A 278 19.09 24.58 -17.99
C ASP A 278 19.38 24.63 -16.48
N PHE A 279 20.65 24.77 -16.12
CA PHE A 279 21.11 24.83 -14.74
C PHE A 279 20.76 26.14 -14.02
N ALA A 280 20.30 27.16 -14.73
CA ALA A 280 19.78 28.37 -14.11
C ALA A 280 18.42 28.15 -13.42
N ASN A 281 17.70 27.10 -13.78
CA ASN A 281 16.43 26.76 -13.15
C ASN A 281 16.65 25.97 -11.86
N GLU A 282 16.01 26.40 -10.77
CA GLU A 282 15.98 25.64 -9.52
C GLU A 282 14.84 24.61 -9.52
N PRO A 283 15.01 23.45 -8.84
CA PRO A 283 13.94 22.48 -8.67
C PRO A 283 12.75 23.05 -7.89
N GLU A 284 11.54 22.90 -8.44
CA GLU A 284 10.29 23.37 -7.83
C GLU A 284 9.35 22.20 -7.41
N CYS A 285 9.68 20.97 -7.76
CA CYS A 285 8.86 19.78 -7.47
C CYS A 285 9.72 18.51 -7.46
N LEU A 286 9.10 17.37 -7.13
CA LEU A 286 9.79 16.08 -7.08
C LEU A 286 10.37 15.68 -8.45
N LEU A 287 9.65 15.92 -9.55
CA LEU A 287 10.15 15.65 -10.90
C LEU A 287 11.44 16.44 -11.18
N ASP A 288 11.49 17.70 -10.77
CA ASP A 288 12.67 18.55 -10.97
C ASP A 288 13.86 18.06 -10.14
N GLU A 289 13.64 17.73 -8.86
CA GLU A 289 14.66 17.16 -8.00
C GLU A 289 15.24 15.85 -8.59
N TRP A 290 14.36 14.98 -9.11
CA TRP A 290 14.81 13.73 -9.73
C TRP A 290 15.57 13.98 -11.03
N THR A 291 15.03 14.84 -11.89
CA THR A 291 15.66 15.17 -13.17
C THR A 291 17.03 15.82 -12.95
N ARG A 292 17.14 16.75 -12.01
CA ARG A 292 18.40 17.40 -11.64
C ARG A 292 19.42 16.39 -11.11
N ALA A 293 18.99 15.44 -10.28
CA ALA A 293 19.84 14.37 -9.79
C ALA A 293 20.36 13.46 -10.92
N MET A 294 19.52 13.13 -11.92
CA MET A 294 19.94 12.37 -13.10
C MET A 294 20.98 13.13 -13.94
N ILE A 295 20.74 14.40 -14.23
CA ILE A 295 21.66 15.25 -15.02
C ILE A 295 23.01 15.37 -14.31
N ASN A 296 23.00 15.61 -12.98
CA ASN A 296 24.23 15.72 -12.19
C ASN A 296 25.02 14.40 -12.20
N ALA A 297 24.33 13.26 -12.09
CA ALA A 297 25.00 11.95 -12.14
C ALA A 297 25.60 11.67 -13.52
N GLN A 298 24.93 12.04 -14.61
CA GLN A 298 25.45 11.88 -15.97
C GLN A 298 26.72 12.74 -16.17
N LYS A 299 26.71 14.01 -15.76
CA LYS A 299 27.88 14.87 -15.85
C LYS A 299 29.07 14.31 -15.08
N ALA A 300 28.85 13.85 -13.86
CA ALA A 300 29.90 13.25 -13.04
C ALA A 300 30.52 11.99 -13.70
N GLN A 301 29.71 11.20 -14.43
CA GLN A 301 30.22 10.07 -15.21
C GLN A 301 31.06 10.53 -16.41
N ASP A 302 30.60 11.57 -17.12
CA ASP A 302 31.32 12.14 -18.27
C ASP A 302 32.66 12.76 -17.85
N ASP A 303 32.73 13.32 -16.64
CA ASP A 303 33.95 13.86 -16.03
C ASP A 303 34.87 12.76 -15.43
N GLY A 304 34.53 11.48 -15.57
CA GLY A 304 35.31 10.33 -15.10
C GLY A 304 35.26 10.09 -13.59
N GLU A 305 34.36 10.76 -12.87
CA GLU A 305 34.14 10.51 -11.46
C GLU A 305 33.38 9.20 -11.24
N THR A 306 33.90 8.36 -10.35
CA THR A 306 33.17 7.15 -9.92
C THR A 306 32.05 7.55 -8.99
N THR A 307 30.90 7.89 -9.54
CA THR A 307 29.76 8.27 -8.72
C THR A 307 29.23 7.07 -7.94
N LYS A 308 29.18 7.18 -6.62
CA LYS A 308 28.50 6.22 -5.74
C LYS A 308 26.96 6.27 -5.90
N LEU A 309 26.45 7.25 -6.64
CA LEU A 309 25.03 7.45 -6.90
C LEU A 309 24.64 6.61 -8.12
N LEU A 310 23.76 5.64 -7.91
CA LEU A 310 23.21 4.74 -8.93
C LEU A 310 22.18 5.44 -9.81
N GLN A 311 22.36 6.74 -10.09
CA GLN A 311 21.47 7.47 -10.99
C GLN A 311 21.84 7.14 -12.43
N ARG A 312 20.92 6.52 -13.13
CA ARG A 312 20.96 6.32 -14.58
C ARG A 312 19.92 7.22 -15.22
N GLU A 313 19.95 7.34 -16.51
CA GLU A 313 18.83 7.92 -17.25
C GLU A 313 17.60 7.00 -17.14
N TYR A 314 16.47 7.59 -16.76
CA TYR A 314 15.16 6.94 -16.73
C TYR A 314 14.29 7.52 -17.85
N SER A 315 13.58 6.67 -18.58
CA SER A 315 12.59 7.11 -19.56
C SER A 315 11.41 7.80 -18.86
N ASP A 316 10.69 8.66 -19.59
CA ASP A 316 9.51 9.34 -19.05
C ASP A 316 8.43 8.35 -18.62
N HIS A 317 8.32 7.23 -19.30
CA HIS A 317 7.42 6.15 -18.91
C HIS A 317 7.83 5.50 -17.58
N GLU A 318 9.12 5.24 -17.35
CA GLU A 318 9.61 4.70 -16.08
C GLU A 318 9.39 5.67 -14.93
N ILE A 319 9.67 6.96 -15.14
CA ILE A 319 9.42 8.01 -14.15
C ILE A 319 7.92 8.06 -13.81
N ALA A 320 7.05 8.09 -14.82
CA ALA A 320 5.60 8.07 -14.64
C ALA A 320 5.11 6.82 -13.87
N MET A 321 5.69 5.64 -14.11
CA MET A 321 5.37 4.44 -13.34
C MET A 321 5.77 4.56 -11.87
N VAL A 322 6.91 5.16 -11.57
CA VAL A 322 7.33 5.40 -10.18
C VAL A 322 6.37 6.37 -9.50
N LEU A 323 6.02 7.48 -10.17
CA LEU A 323 5.05 8.44 -9.64
C LEU A 323 3.67 7.81 -9.43
N LEU A 324 3.22 6.95 -10.36
CA LEU A 324 1.97 6.18 -10.18
C LEU A 324 2.03 5.31 -8.91
N SER A 325 3.18 4.67 -8.64
CA SER A 325 3.34 3.88 -7.42
C SER A 325 3.46 4.74 -6.16
N PHE A 326 4.02 5.94 -6.26
CA PHE A 326 4.03 6.90 -5.15
C PHE A 326 2.62 7.41 -4.84
N LEU A 327 1.81 7.72 -5.86
CA LEU A 327 0.40 8.05 -5.69
C LEU A 327 -0.35 6.90 -5.01
N PHE A 328 -0.13 5.66 -5.47
CA PHE A 328 -0.74 4.48 -4.85
C PHE A 328 -0.34 4.34 -3.37
N ALA A 329 0.95 4.48 -3.06
CA ALA A 329 1.44 4.32 -1.70
C ALA A 329 0.99 5.45 -0.76
N SER A 330 0.89 6.69 -1.27
CA SER A 330 0.54 7.86 -0.47
C SER A 330 -0.96 8.04 -0.30
N GLN A 331 -1.76 7.81 -1.35
CA GLN A 331 -3.15 8.28 -1.36
C GLN A 331 -4.01 7.71 -0.24
N ASP A 332 -4.05 6.40 -0.09
CA ASP A 332 -4.93 5.79 0.89
C ASP A 332 -4.32 5.81 2.30
N ALA A 333 -3.02 5.54 2.42
CA ALA A 333 -2.33 5.52 3.71
C ALA A 333 -2.28 6.91 4.37
N MET A 334 -1.92 7.95 3.60
CA MET A 334 -1.85 9.31 4.14
C MET A 334 -3.24 9.86 4.45
N SER A 335 -4.23 9.65 3.57
CA SER A 335 -5.60 10.07 3.82
C SER A 335 -6.17 9.44 5.08
N SER A 336 -5.92 8.16 5.31
CA SER A 336 -6.28 7.46 6.56
C SER A 336 -5.63 8.13 7.77
N ALA A 337 -4.33 8.36 7.70
CA ALA A 337 -3.59 9.00 8.79
C ALA A 337 -4.09 10.42 9.10
N ILE A 338 -4.40 11.21 8.07
CA ILE A 338 -4.98 12.56 8.22
C ILE A 338 -6.35 12.46 8.90
N VAL A 339 -7.24 11.59 8.41
CA VAL A 339 -8.59 11.39 8.98
C VAL A 339 -8.51 11.07 10.47
N TYR A 340 -7.69 10.08 10.84
CA TYR A 340 -7.53 9.70 12.25
C TYR A 340 -6.79 10.75 13.08
N SER A 341 -5.92 11.57 12.47
CA SER A 341 -5.30 12.69 13.18
C SER A 341 -6.33 13.71 13.60
N PHE A 342 -7.25 14.08 12.72
CA PHE A 342 -8.34 15.02 13.05
C PHE A 342 -9.36 14.40 14.01
N GLN A 343 -9.75 13.13 13.81
CA GLN A 343 -10.68 12.45 14.69
C GLN A 343 -10.14 12.37 16.12
N LEU A 344 -8.94 11.81 16.29
CA LEU A 344 -8.38 11.58 17.63
C LEU A 344 -8.04 12.89 18.35
N THR A 345 -7.61 13.93 17.65
CA THR A 345 -7.35 15.23 18.29
C THR A 345 -8.62 16.01 18.59
N ALA A 346 -9.74 15.78 17.89
CA ALA A 346 -11.05 16.29 18.27
C ALA A 346 -11.58 15.59 19.52
N ASP A 347 -11.38 14.27 19.61
CA ASP A 347 -11.80 13.47 20.77
C ASP A 347 -10.92 13.72 22.02
N HIS A 348 -9.74 14.36 21.85
CA HIS A 348 -8.76 14.69 22.89
C HIS A 348 -8.36 16.17 22.84
N PRO A 349 -9.25 17.09 23.27
CA PRO A 349 -9.01 18.54 23.17
C PRO A 349 -7.80 19.02 23.97
N GLU A 350 -7.39 18.31 25.03
CA GLU A 350 -6.17 18.56 25.79
C GLU A 350 -4.90 18.31 24.95
N VAL A 351 -4.92 17.32 24.08
CA VAL A 351 -3.83 17.06 23.12
C VAL A 351 -3.76 18.16 22.08
N LEU A 352 -4.92 18.56 21.54
CA LEU A 352 -4.99 19.65 20.56
C LEU A 352 -4.51 20.98 21.16
N ALA A 353 -4.82 21.25 22.44
CA ALA A 353 -4.32 22.45 23.13
C ALA A 353 -2.79 22.48 23.23
N LYS A 354 -2.14 21.36 23.53
CA LYS A 354 -0.66 21.25 23.57
C LYS A 354 -0.03 21.42 22.18
N ILE A 355 -0.67 20.88 21.12
CA ILE A 355 -0.21 21.13 19.75
C ILE A 355 -0.23 22.63 19.45
N ARG A 356 -1.31 23.33 19.80
CA ARG A 356 -1.45 24.79 19.61
C ARG A 356 -0.39 25.57 20.36
N GLU A 357 -0.16 25.23 21.61
CA GLU A 357 0.90 25.86 22.42
C GLU A 357 2.28 25.69 21.75
N GLU A 358 2.59 24.49 21.26
CA GLU A 358 3.82 24.23 20.52
C GLU A 358 3.89 25.08 19.25
N GLN A 359 2.81 25.16 18.47
CA GLN A 359 2.78 25.95 17.24
C GLN A 359 2.95 27.45 17.49
N TYR A 360 2.32 28.00 18.53
CA TYR A 360 2.50 29.41 18.92
C TYR A 360 3.96 29.69 19.31
N ARG A 361 4.59 28.79 20.04
CA ARG A 361 6.01 28.90 20.38
C ARG A 361 6.92 28.87 19.15
N ILE A 362 6.65 27.97 18.17
CA ILE A 362 7.48 27.78 16.99
C ILE A 362 7.29 28.90 15.97
N ARG A 363 6.05 29.32 15.71
CA ARG A 363 5.71 30.38 14.75
C ARG A 363 5.92 31.78 15.34
N GLY A 364 6.01 31.90 16.66
CA GLY A 364 6.01 33.19 17.34
C GLY A 364 4.64 33.89 17.19
N ASN A 365 4.66 35.21 17.03
CA ASN A 365 3.44 36.01 16.88
C ASN A 365 2.91 36.04 15.42
N ASP A 366 3.60 35.40 14.48
CA ASP A 366 3.21 35.36 13.08
C ASP A 366 2.69 33.97 12.69
N LEU A 367 1.38 33.77 12.86
CA LEU A 367 0.70 32.51 12.55
C LEU A 367 0.61 32.25 11.02
N GLU A 368 0.78 33.29 10.22
CA GLU A 368 0.85 33.19 8.75
C GLU A 368 2.25 32.80 8.25
N ARG A 369 3.24 32.85 9.12
CA ARG A 369 4.61 32.44 8.78
C ARG A 369 4.63 31.02 8.21
N GLY A 370 5.20 30.86 7.01
CA GLY A 370 5.38 29.57 6.35
C GLY A 370 6.30 28.65 7.16
N LEU A 371 6.02 27.36 7.12
CA LEU A 371 6.82 26.34 7.80
C LEU A 371 8.16 26.12 7.08
N THR A 372 9.21 25.96 7.85
CA THR A 372 10.50 25.42 7.42
C THR A 372 10.71 24.03 7.98
N LEU A 373 11.64 23.25 7.41
CA LEU A 373 11.96 21.92 7.94
C LEU A 373 12.44 21.97 9.39
N ASP A 374 13.25 22.97 9.75
CA ASP A 374 13.73 23.14 11.11
C ASP A 374 12.55 23.36 12.06
N MET A 375 11.57 24.17 11.67
CA MET A 375 10.34 24.35 12.45
C MET A 375 9.56 23.04 12.61
N VAL A 376 9.51 22.20 11.57
CA VAL A 376 8.87 20.87 11.66
C VAL A 376 9.69 19.92 12.54
N ASP A 377 11.02 19.99 12.49
CA ASP A 377 11.89 19.21 13.40
C ASP A 377 11.70 19.63 14.86
N ASP A 378 11.41 20.90 15.14
CA ASP A 378 11.11 21.46 16.46
C ASP A 378 9.71 21.13 16.98
N MET A 379 8.82 20.56 16.16
CA MET A 379 7.48 20.08 16.55
C MET A 379 7.55 18.77 17.33
N VAL A 380 8.18 18.76 18.50
CA VAL A 380 8.41 17.55 19.30
C VAL A 380 7.10 16.90 19.72
N TYR A 381 6.14 17.71 20.24
CA TYR A 381 4.85 17.19 20.68
C TYR A 381 3.96 16.79 19.52
N THR A 382 3.83 17.61 18.49
CA THR A 382 3.03 17.29 17.29
C THR A 382 3.54 16.00 16.61
N ARG A 383 4.85 15.79 16.54
CA ARG A 383 5.44 14.55 16.02
C ARG A 383 5.16 13.34 16.92
N ALA A 384 5.12 13.53 18.24
CA ALA A 384 4.69 12.49 19.18
C ALA A 384 3.22 12.12 18.96
N VAL A 385 2.36 13.12 18.74
CA VAL A 385 0.94 12.89 18.37
C VAL A 385 0.84 12.09 17.08
N VAL A 386 1.56 12.47 16.04
CA VAL A 386 1.59 11.72 14.77
C VAL A 386 2.03 10.27 14.96
N LYS A 387 3.08 10.04 15.75
CA LYS A 387 3.53 8.67 16.07
C LYS A 387 2.41 7.87 16.77
N GLU A 388 1.70 8.48 17.70
CA GLU A 388 0.63 7.82 18.45
C GLU A 388 -0.60 7.54 17.58
N VAL A 389 -1.01 8.48 16.73
CA VAL A 389 -2.06 8.26 15.72
C VAL A 389 -1.73 7.04 14.87
N LEU A 390 -0.53 7.00 14.31
CA LEU A 390 -0.09 5.91 13.45
C LEU A 390 0.07 4.57 14.20
N ARG A 391 0.33 4.60 15.49
CA ARG A 391 0.39 3.41 16.33
C ARG A 391 -1.01 2.83 16.59
N ILE A 392 -1.93 3.68 17.05
CA ILE A 392 -3.27 3.24 17.50
C ILE A 392 -4.21 2.98 16.31
N ARG A 393 -4.00 3.69 15.20
CA ARG A 393 -4.75 3.54 13.93
C ARG A 393 -3.78 3.44 12.75
N PRO A 394 -3.01 2.34 12.66
CA PRO A 394 -2.06 2.17 11.57
C PRO A 394 -2.82 2.08 10.23
N PRO A 395 -2.54 2.96 9.26
CA PRO A 395 -3.25 2.97 7.99
C PRO A 395 -3.22 1.62 7.28
N VAL A 396 -2.07 0.94 7.33
CA VAL A 396 -1.86 -0.39 6.77
C VAL A 396 -1.70 -1.39 7.91
N ILE A 397 -2.65 -2.29 8.04
CA ILE A 397 -2.67 -3.30 9.12
C ILE A 397 -2.06 -4.64 8.70
N MET A 398 -1.97 -4.89 7.39
CA MET A 398 -1.47 -6.13 6.79
C MET A 398 -0.89 -5.86 5.40
N VAL A 399 0.13 -6.62 5.00
CA VAL A 399 0.70 -6.57 3.64
C VAL A 399 0.80 -7.99 3.07
N PRO A 400 0.09 -8.34 1.99
CA PRO A 400 0.17 -9.67 1.40
C PRO A 400 1.51 -9.96 0.74
N TYR A 401 2.06 -11.12 1.03
CA TYR A 401 3.22 -11.72 0.37
C TYR A 401 2.83 -13.06 -0.27
N LEU A 402 3.48 -13.43 -1.36
CA LEU A 402 3.37 -14.73 -2.01
C LEU A 402 4.64 -15.54 -1.75
N THR A 403 4.48 -16.78 -1.29
CA THR A 403 5.63 -17.69 -1.14
C THR A 403 6.10 -18.21 -2.49
N THR A 404 7.36 -17.96 -2.84
CA THR A 404 7.99 -18.39 -4.10
C THR A 404 8.56 -19.80 -4.02
N LYS A 405 8.80 -20.29 -2.81
CA LYS A 405 9.22 -21.66 -2.45
C LYS A 405 8.70 -22.02 -1.06
N PRO A 406 8.78 -23.29 -0.62
CA PRO A 406 8.41 -23.65 0.74
C PRO A 406 9.16 -22.78 1.76
N PHE A 407 8.42 -22.20 2.71
CA PHE A 407 8.96 -21.26 3.68
C PHE A 407 8.86 -21.82 5.11
N PRO A 408 9.96 -22.28 5.73
CA PRO A 408 9.98 -22.71 7.13
C PRO A 408 9.85 -21.49 8.05
N VAL A 409 8.60 -21.05 8.27
CA VAL A 409 8.30 -19.85 9.03
C VAL A 409 8.44 -20.08 10.54
N SER A 410 8.24 -21.29 11.01
CA SER A 410 8.56 -21.73 12.38
C SER A 410 9.18 -23.13 12.37
N PRO A 411 9.75 -23.63 13.49
CA PRO A 411 10.24 -25.00 13.57
C PRO A 411 9.17 -26.05 13.27
N GLU A 412 7.91 -25.76 13.63
CA GLU A 412 6.79 -26.68 13.54
C GLU A 412 5.99 -26.53 12.24
N TYR A 413 6.22 -25.43 11.46
CA TYR A 413 5.39 -25.17 10.30
C TYR A 413 6.15 -24.58 9.12
N THR A 414 5.98 -25.21 7.96
CA THR A 414 6.48 -24.72 6.66
C THR A 414 5.31 -24.31 5.79
N VAL A 415 5.24 -23.03 5.42
CA VAL A 415 4.24 -22.52 4.49
C VAL A 415 4.51 -23.10 3.10
N PRO A 416 3.51 -23.73 2.45
CA PRO A 416 3.70 -24.28 1.11
C PRO A 416 4.00 -23.19 0.07
N LYS A 417 4.71 -23.54 -0.99
CA LYS A 417 4.90 -22.67 -2.17
C LYS A 417 3.53 -22.25 -2.75
N ASN A 418 3.47 -21.04 -3.32
CA ASN A 418 2.27 -20.46 -3.91
C ASN A 418 1.13 -20.25 -2.89
N SER A 419 1.47 -20.09 -1.63
CA SER A 419 0.53 -19.66 -0.59
C SER A 419 0.70 -18.18 -0.34
N MET A 420 -0.39 -17.51 0.00
CA MET A 420 -0.30 -16.14 0.52
C MET A 420 0.14 -16.18 1.97
N ILE A 421 1.05 -15.30 2.37
CA ILE A 421 1.45 -15.12 3.76
C ILE A 421 1.38 -13.64 4.10
N ILE A 422 0.70 -13.31 5.19
CA ILE A 422 0.36 -11.92 5.54
C ILE A 422 0.92 -11.60 6.92
N PRO A 423 1.97 -10.75 7.04
CA PRO A 423 2.35 -10.16 8.31
C PRO A 423 1.27 -9.17 8.76
N ALA A 424 0.76 -9.33 9.96
CA ALA A 424 -0.17 -8.41 10.62
C ALA A 424 0.59 -7.57 11.65
N PHE A 425 0.29 -6.26 11.70
CA PHE A 425 1.06 -5.31 12.50
C PHE A 425 0.39 -4.94 13.82
N TRP A 426 -0.90 -5.20 13.93
CA TRP A 426 -1.72 -4.75 15.05
C TRP A 426 -1.16 -5.17 16.40
N ASN A 427 -0.90 -6.47 16.60
CA ASN A 427 -0.45 -6.97 17.90
C ASN A 427 0.93 -6.41 18.29
N SER A 428 1.80 -6.13 17.31
CA SER A 428 3.08 -5.45 17.57
C SER A 428 2.90 -4.02 18.06
N LEU A 429 1.90 -3.31 17.54
CA LEU A 429 1.60 -1.92 17.87
C LEU A 429 0.75 -1.78 19.14
N HIS A 430 0.17 -2.89 19.63
CA HIS A 430 -0.64 -2.96 20.84
C HIS A 430 -0.04 -3.91 21.89
N ASP A 431 1.26 -4.19 21.82
CA ASP A 431 2.00 -5.00 22.79
C ASP A 431 2.11 -4.25 24.13
N ASP A 432 1.44 -4.73 25.16
CA ASP A 432 1.37 -4.12 26.49
C ASP A 432 2.71 -4.13 27.24
N THR A 433 3.64 -5.00 26.82
CA THR A 433 5.02 -5.01 27.36
C THR A 433 5.85 -3.83 26.86
N VAL A 434 5.38 -3.11 25.84
CA VAL A 434 6.05 -1.95 25.23
C VAL A 434 5.22 -0.68 25.37
N TYR A 435 3.91 -0.79 25.19
CA TYR A 435 2.98 0.33 25.21
C TYR A 435 2.01 0.18 26.39
N THR A 436 2.31 0.81 27.49
CA THR A 436 1.42 0.83 28.67
C THR A 436 0.04 1.34 28.26
N ASN A 437 -1.03 0.62 28.60
CA ASN A 437 -2.39 0.90 28.14
C ASN A 437 -2.45 1.07 26.62
N PRO A 438 -2.22 0.00 25.84
CA PRO A 438 -2.01 0.09 24.39
C PRO A 438 -3.23 0.61 23.62
N ASP A 439 -4.43 0.49 24.15
CA ASP A 439 -5.66 1.01 23.53
C ASP A 439 -5.92 2.49 23.85
N ALA A 440 -5.15 3.11 24.74
CA ALA A 440 -5.25 4.53 25.04
C ALA A 440 -4.44 5.38 24.06
N PHE A 441 -5.04 6.50 23.61
CA PHE A 441 -4.35 7.53 22.83
C PHE A 441 -3.55 8.43 23.78
N ALA A 442 -2.24 8.22 23.84
CA ALA A 442 -1.33 8.90 24.78
C ALA A 442 -0.03 9.30 24.09
N PRO A 443 0.01 10.46 23.42
CA PRO A 443 1.21 10.97 22.75
C PRO A 443 2.43 11.10 23.65
N GLU A 444 2.22 11.33 24.95
CA GLU A 444 3.27 11.49 25.96
C GLU A 444 4.17 10.27 26.08
N ARG A 445 3.69 9.09 25.67
CA ARG A 445 4.53 7.87 25.64
C ARG A 445 5.77 7.96 24.74
N TRP A 446 5.80 8.94 23.83
CA TRP A 446 6.89 9.18 22.89
C TRP A 446 7.85 10.28 23.33
N LEU A 447 7.53 10.97 24.43
CA LEU A 447 8.35 12.04 24.96
C LEU A 447 9.40 11.47 25.95
N PRO A 448 10.57 12.10 26.09
CA PRO A 448 11.53 11.73 27.12
C PRO A 448 10.88 11.70 28.51
N ASN A 449 11.30 10.76 29.34
CA ASN A 449 10.88 10.71 30.72
C ASN A 449 11.36 11.98 31.49
N THR A 450 10.78 12.23 32.65
CA THR A 450 11.13 13.40 33.48
C THR A 450 12.59 13.45 33.91
N ASP A 451 13.26 12.29 33.95
CA ASP A 451 14.71 12.16 34.22
C ASP A 451 15.58 12.27 32.96
N GLY A 452 14.97 12.56 31.79
CA GLY A 452 15.63 12.65 30.50
C GLY A 452 15.96 11.31 29.82
N SER A 453 15.59 10.18 30.42
CA SER A 453 15.76 8.87 29.81
C SER A 453 14.79 8.65 28.64
N SER A 454 15.14 7.73 27.73
CA SER A 454 14.27 7.33 26.63
C SER A 454 13.00 6.66 27.14
N PRO A 455 11.83 6.97 26.58
CA PRO A 455 10.57 6.38 27.00
C PRO A 455 10.49 4.88 26.67
N LEU A 456 9.68 4.13 27.42
CA LEU A 456 9.48 2.70 27.20
C LEU A 456 9.06 2.38 25.76
N ALA A 457 8.22 3.21 25.14
CA ALA A 457 7.77 3.05 23.76
C ALA A 457 8.93 3.04 22.73
N GLU A 458 10.06 3.67 23.03
CA GLU A 458 11.27 3.67 22.20
C GLU A 458 12.26 2.54 22.55
N SER A 459 12.02 1.80 23.64
CA SER A 459 12.92 0.72 24.11
C SER A 459 12.99 -0.47 23.15
N LYS A 460 11.93 -0.72 22.42
CA LYS A 460 11.84 -1.78 21.42
C LYS A 460 11.36 -1.21 20.07
N PRO A 461 12.22 -0.46 19.35
CA PRO A 461 11.83 0.22 18.10
C PRO A 461 11.33 -0.75 17.02
N GLN A 462 11.69 -2.04 17.09
CA GLN A 462 11.20 -3.09 16.20
C GLN A 462 9.71 -3.40 16.40
N ASN A 463 9.08 -2.97 17.49
CA ASN A 463 7.64 -3.14 17.71
C ASN A 463 6.82 -2.07 16.95
N TYR A 464 7.43 -0.92 16.64
CA TYR A 464 6.77 0.13 15.86
C TYR A 464 6.75 -0.24 14.38
N MET A 465 5.83 -1.14 14.02
CA MET A 465 5.74 -1.76 12.70
C MET A 465 4.99 -0.92 11.65
N VAL A 466 4.62 0.30 11.96
CA VAL A 466 3.87 1.22 11.06
C VAL A 466 4.52 1.34 9.68
N TRP A 467 5.84 1.37 9.63
CA TRP A 467 6.61 1.53 8.40
C TRP A 467 7.08 0.21 7.78
N GLY A 468 6.62 -0.91 8.32
CA GLY A 468 7.09 -2.23 7.92
C GLY A 468 8.52 -2.53 8.33
N SER A 469 9.10 -3.58 7.75
CA SER A 469 10.47 -4.05 8.03
C SER A 469 11.11 -4.63 6.76
N GLY A 470 12.43 -4.83 6.81
CA GLY A 470 13.19 -5.50 5.75
C GLY A 470 13.36 -4.68 4.47
N PRO A 471 13.63 -5.35 3.34
CA PRO A 471 13.95 -4.69 2.07
C PRO A 471 12.85 -3.77 1.54
N HIS A 472 11.60 -4.03 1.93
CA HIS A 472 10.41 -3.26 1.51
C HIS A 472 9.89 -2.29 2.59
N LYS A 473 10.69 -1.97 3.62
CA LYS A 473 10.35 -0.92 4.59
C LYS A 473 9.98 0.37 3.86
N CYS A 474 8.99 1.12 4.36
CA CYS A 474 8.50 2.34 3.72
C CYS A 474 9.65 3.30 3.34
N ILE A 475 9.69 3.73 2.08
CA ILE A 475 10.69 4.70 1.60
C ILE A 475 10.28 6.13 1.97
N GLY A 476 8.98 6.40 2.11
CA GLY A 476 8.43 7.73 2.36
C GLY A 476 8.30 8.13 3.83
N VAL A 477 9.01 7.46 4.77
CA VAL A 477 8.88 7.73 6.22
C VAL A 477 9.04 9.20 6.56
N GLN A 478 10.11 9.84 6.05
CA GLN A 478 10.40 11.24 6.34
C GLN A 478 9.35 12.17 5.72
N TYR A 479 9.01 11.93 4.46
CA TYR A 479 7.96 12.67 3.76
C TYR A 479 6.61 12.59 4.49
N ALA A 480 6.18 11.39 4.85
CA ALA A 480 4.90 11.17 5.51
C ALA A 480 4.85 11.79 6.92
N SER A 481 5.93 11.66 7.69
CA SER A 481 6.01 12.24 9.04
C SER A 481 5.98 13.76 8.98
N MET A 482 6.72 14.38 8.05
CA MET A 482 6.71 15.83 7.79
C MET A 482 5.31 16.29 7.39
N HIS A 483 4.71 15.64 6.39
CA HIS A 483 3.38 15.96 5.88
C HIS A 483 2.33 15.96 6.99
N LEU A 484 2.26 14.89 7.80
CA LEU A 484 1.28 14.79 8.89
C LEU A 484 1.49 15.85 9.98
N ALA A 485 2.74 16.09 10.37
CA ALA A 485 3.06 17.10 11.38
C ALA A 485 2.73 18.52 10.86
N ALA A 486 3.08 18.84 9.62
CA ALA A 486 2.78 20.11 9.00
C ALA A 486 1.28 20.34 8.82
N THR A 487 0.53 19.31 8.37
CA THR A 487 -0.92 19.38 8.21
C THR A 487 -1.60 19.67 9.54
N LEU A 488 -1.29 18.88 10.57
CA LEU A 488 -1.90 19.02 11.89
C LEU A 488 -1.50 20.32 12.59
N GLY A 489 -0.21 20.68 12.52
CA GLY A 489 0.30 21.95 13.06
C GLY A 489 -0.35 23.17 12.40
N THR A 490 -0.45 23.20 11.07
CA THR A 490 -1.09 24.29 10.34
C THR A 490 -2.59 24.38 10.65
N ALA A 491 -3.30 23.23 10.65
CA ALA A 491 -4.71 23.19 11.01
C ALA A 491 -4.97 23.74 12.42
N SER A 492 -4.12 23.39 13.38
CA SER A 492 -4.30 23.72 14.81
C SER A 492 -4.29 25.23 15.10
N VAL A 493 -3.61 26.02 14.29
CA VAL A 493 -3.56 27.49 14.45
C VAL A 493 -4.62 28.23 13.63
N LEU A 494 -5.15 27.61 12.56
CA LEU A 494 -6.11 28.26 11.66
C LEU A 494 -7.57 27.98 12.05
N MET A 495 -7.86 26.81 12.60
CA MET A 495 -9.24 26.37 12.80
C MET A 495 -9.43 25.58 14.09
N ASP A 496 -10.67 25.58 14.53
CA ASP A 496 -11.21 24.66 15.51
C ASP A 496 -12.01 23.57 14.80
N TRP A 497 -12.03 22.36 15.39
CA TRP A 497 -12.86 21.27 14.86
C TRP A 497 -13.41 20.39 15.96
N GLU A 498 -14.61 19.90 15.71
CA GLU A 498 -15.37 19.01 16.58
C GLU A 498 -15.70 17.73 15.83
N HIS A 499 -15.66 16.59 16.52
CA HIS A 499 -16.06 15.30 15.98
C HIS A 499 -17.47 14.94 16.48
N GLU A 500 -18.41 14.73 15.56
CA GLU A 500 -19.71 14.16 15.86
C GLU A 500 -19.58 12.64 15.95
N LYS A 501 -19.30 12.15 17.17
CA LYS A 501 -19.10 10.73 17.42
C LYS A 501 -20.39 9.94 17.20
N THR A 502 -20.30 8.85 16.43
CA THR A 502 -21.36 7.87 16.18
C THR A 502 -20.95 6.49 16.67
N GLU A 503 -21.85 5.52 16.68
CA GLU A 503 -21.52 4.11 16.99
C GLU A 503 -20.51 3.50 16.04
N LEU A 504 -20.36 4.06 14.83
CA LEU A 504 -19.47 3.58 13.78
C LEU A 504 -18.11 4.30 13.73
N SER A 505 -17.90 5.34 14.55
CA SER A 505 -16.65 6.13 14.55
C SER A 505 -15.43 5.32 14.97
N ASP A 506 -15.61 4.37 15.90
CA ASP A 506 -14.54 3.50 16.40
C ASP A 506 -14.40 2.20 15.58
N ASP A 507 -15.38 1.88 14.73
CA ASP A 507 -15.30 0.73 13.82
C ASP A 507 -14.59 1.10 12.52
N VAL A 508 -13.91 0.13 11.92
CA VAL A 508 -13.10 0.36 10.72
C VAL A 508 -13.70 -0.29 9.48
N GLN A 509 -13.58 0.40 8.37
CA GLN A 509 -13.66 -0.18 7.04
C GLN A 509 -12.26 -0.33 6.46
N VAL A 510 -12.00 -1.40 5.74
CA VAL A 510 -10.73 -1.66 5.07
C VAL A 510 -10.95 -1.58 3.57
N ILE A 511 -10.36 -0.56 2.94
CA ILE A 511 -10.35 -0.42 1.47
C ILE A 511 -8.94 -0.79 1.00
N ALA A 512 -8.05 0.17 0.80
CA ALA A 512 -6.61 -0.06 0.67
C ALA A 512 -5.87 0.29 1.97
N ALA A 513 -6.49 1.12 2.81
CA ALA A 513 -6.11 1.46 4.17
C ALA A 513 -7.34 1.39 5.07
N ILE A 514 -7.16 1.52 6.39
CA ILE A 514 -8.30 1.59 7.32
C ILE A 514 -8.88 3.00 7.38
N PHE A 515 -10.20 3.10 7.51
CA PHE A 515 -10.92 4.35 7.74
C PHE A 515 -12.05 4.11 8.72
N PRO A 516 -12.53 5.14 9.47
CA PRO A 516 -13.74 5.01 10.27
C PRO A 516 -14.96 4.76 9.37
N LYS A 517 -15.86 3.90 9.81
CA LYS A 517 -17.04 3.51 9.00
C LYS A 517 -18.05 4.65 8.80
N ASP A 518 -18.10 5.61 9.70
CA ASP A 518 -18.92 6.82 9.56
C ASP A 518 -18.27 7.91 8.70
N HIS A 519 -17.10 7.63 8.14
CA HIS A 519 -16.31 8.54 7.30
C HIS A 519 -15.83 9.79 8.03
N CYS A 520 -15.70 9.73 9.36
CA CYS A 520 -15.24 10.82 10.24
C CYS A 520 -16.06 12.12 10.07
N LYS A 521 -17.14 12.23 10.81
CA LYS A 521 -18.00 13.42 10.77
C LYS A 521 -17.39 14.56 11.57
N LEU A 522 -16.92 15.58 10.89
CA LEU A 522 -16.29 16.76 11.50
C LEU A 522 -17.06 18.04 11.17
N LYS A 523 -16.95 19.01 12.08
CA LYS A 523 -17.37 20.39 11.88
C LYS A 523 -16.17 21.28 12.10
N PHE A 524 -15.87 22.14 11.12
CA PHE A 524 -14.77 23.10 11.17
C PHE A 524 -15.30 24.51 11.37
N THR A 525 -14.59 25.30 12.18
CA THR A 525 -14.86 26.73 12.39
C THR A 525 -13.56 27.52 12.40
N PRO A 526 -13.57 28.81 11.93
CA PRO A 526 -12.39 29.65 12.02
C PRO A 526 -11.97 29.84 13.47
N ARG A 527 -10.67 29.76 13.73
CA ARG A 527 -10.11 30.05 15.04
C ARG A 527 -9.80 31.54 15.17
N ALA A 528 -10.23 32.14 16.26
CA ALA A 528 -9.79 33.49 16.61
C ALA A 528 -8.29 33.46 16.98
N PRO A 529 -7.49 34.44 16.52
CA PRO A 529 -6.12 34.59 17.00
C PRO A 529 -6.10 34.73 18.54
N PRO A 530 -5.06 34.25 19.23
CA PRO A 530 -4.91 34.52 20.65
C PRO A 530 -4.87 36.04 20.89
N ALA A 531 -5.55 36.48 21.97
CA ALA A 531 -5.63 37.88 22.37
C ALA A 531 -4.26 38.45 22.75
#